data_84554e17ec8043757a7b8d6880d35cce
#
_entry.id   84554e17ec8043757a7b8d6880d35cce
#
_cell.length_a   1.000
_cell.length_b   1.000
_cell.length_c   1.000
_cell.angle_alpha   90.00
_cell.angle_beta   90.00
_cell.angle_gamma   90.00
#
_symmetry.space_group_name_H-M   'P 1'
#
loop_
_entity.id
_entity.type
_entity.pdbx_description
1 polymer ?
#
loop_
_entity_poly.entity_id
_entity_poly.type
_entity_poly.pdbx_seq_one_letter_code
_entity_poly.pdbx_strand_id
1 'polypeptide(L)'
;MRHTRIALLALAAGLVIISLPVSAHHGNAAYDMDKTVSMKVTITGFEFGNPHVQLFFDTKDDQGNVLHWNCEGTNPAMLTRIGWTRNTLKPGDQITVFVRPNKNPDITVVLLIKVVLANGQVLESRNPV
;
A
#
# COMPACT_ATOMS: atom_id res chain seq x y z
N MET A 1 -48.42 -15.37 -22.18
CA MET A 1 -47.45 -16.28 -21.56
C MET A 1 -46.07 -16.30 -22.23
N ARG A 2 -45.93 -16.27 -23.57
CA ARG A 2 -44.60 -16.24 -24.24
C ARG A 2 -43.78 -14.97 -23.93
N HIS A 3 -44.41 -13.80 -23.93
CA HIS A 3 -43.72 -12.51 -23.68
C HIS A 3 -43.27 -12.36 -22.24
N THR A 4 -44.03 -12.89 -21.29
CA THR A 4 -43.66 -12.88 -19.85
C THR A 4 -42.43 -13.76 -19.57
N ARG A 5 -42.33 -14.90 -20.26
CA ARG A 5 -41.15 -15.79 -20.12
C ARG A 5 -39.89 -15.20 -20.73
N ILE A 6 -40.02 -14.50 -21.86
CA ILE A 6 -38.90 -13.78 -22.49
C ILE A 6 -38.41 -12.63 -21.61
N ALA A 7 -39.33 -11.87 -21.00
CA ALA A 7 -38.99 -10.77 -20.10
C ALA A 7 -38.27 -11.28 -18.83
N LEU A 8 -38.70 -12.41 -18.26
CA LEU A 8 -38.06 -13.05 -17.11
C LEU A 8 -36.67 -13.57 -17.43
N LEU A 9 -36.48 -14.15 -18.61
CA LEU A 9 -35.16 -14.63 -19.08
C LEU A 9 -34.20 -13.45 -19.34
N ALA A 10 -34.68 -12.35 -19.90
CA ALA A 10 -33.87 -11.15 -20.11
C ALA A 10 -33.45 -10.50 -18.77
N LEU A 11 -34.36 -10.47 -17.78
CA LEU A 11 -34.07 -9.96 -16.44
C LEU A 11 -33.05 -10.84 -15.69
N ALA A 12 -33.18 -12.17 -15.80
CA ALA A 12 -32.24 -13.10 -15.20
C ALA A 12 -30.84 -13.02 -15.85
N ALA A 13 -30.76 -12.86 -17.17
CA ALA A 13 -29.50 -12.66 -17.88
C ALA A 13 -28.84 -11.33 -17.50
N GLY A 14 -29.62 -10.26 -17.32
CA GLY A 14 -29.13 -8.96 -16.86
C GLY A 14 -28.55 -9.02 -15.45
N LEU A 15 -29.17 -9.75 -14.54
CA LEU A 15 -28.70 -9.95 -13.16
C LEU A 15 -27.39 -10.75 -13.08
N VAL A 16 -27.19 -11.73 -13.97
CA VAL A 16 -25.94 -12.50 -14.02
C VAL A 16 -24.75 -11.64 -14.51
N ILE A 17 -25.00 -10.68 -15.38
CA ILE A 17 -23.93 -9.78 -15.87
C ILE A 17 -23.48 -8.80 -14.76
N ILE A 18 -24.36 -8.40 -13.86
CA ILE A 18 -24.06 -7.46 -12.77
C ILE A 18 -23.27 -8.16 -11.63
N SER A 19 -23.34 -9.49 -11.56
CA SER A 19 -22.67 -10.28 -10.52
C SER A 19 -21.26 -10.75 -10.88
N LEU A 20 -20.66 -10.24 -11.95
CA LEU A 20 -19.23 -10.48 -12.18
C LEU A 20 -18.46 -9.77 -11.05
N PRO A 21 -17.71 -10.51 -10.22
CA PRO A 21 -16.88 -9.87 -9.22
C PRO A 21 -15.86 -9.01 -9.97
N VAL A 22 -16.00 -7.70 -9.87
CA VAL A 22 -14.91 -6.77 -10.20
C VAL A 22 -13.87 -7.01 -9.12
N SER A 23 -13.06 -8.03 -9.33
CA SER A 23 -11.92 -8.33 -8.49
C SER A 23 -10.89 -7.23 -8.73
N ALA A 24 -11.05 -6.11 -8.04
CA ALA A 24 -10.02 -5.10 -7.88
C ALA A 24 -8.91 -5.67 -6.96
N HIS A 25 -8.34 -6.79 -7.34
CA HIS A 25 -7.09 -7.28 -6.77
C HIS A 25 -5.94 -6.45 -7.35
N HIS A 26 -5.91 -5.16 -7.02
CA HIS A 26 -4.67 -4.42 -6.95
C HIS A 26 -3.91 -4.85 -5.68
N GLY A 27 -3.93 -6.16 -5.42
CA GLY A 27 -3.21 -6.76 -4.34
C GLY A 27 -1.70 -6.69 -4.58
N ASN A 28 -0.97 -7.44 -3.81
CA ASN A 28 0.49 -7.54 -3.81
C ASN A 28 1.12 -7.96 -5.16
N ALA A 29 0.32 -8.14 -6.22
CA ALA A 29 0.77 -8.63 -7.53
C ALA A 29 1.82 -7.73 -8.21
N ALA A 30 1.79 -6.42 -7.94
CA ALA A 30 2.76 -5.46 -8.46
C ALA A 30 4.12 -5.52 -7.75
N TYR A 31 4.17 -6.09 -6.55
CA TYR A 31 5.35 -6.10 -5.70
C TYR A 31 6.08 -7.44 -5.75
N ASP A 32 7.39 -7.42 -5.63
CA ASP A 32 8.22 -8.61 -5.46
C ASP A 32 8.15 -9.06 -4.00
N MET A 33 7.28 -10.04 -3.73
CA MET A 33 7.00 -10.50 -2.37
C MET A 33 8.14 -11.31 -1.75
N ASP A 34 9.08 -11.78 -2.55
CA ASP A 34 10.24 -12.56 -2.08
C ASP A 34 11.43 -11.67 -1.74
N LYS A 35 11.38 -10.38 -2.14
CA LYS A 35 12.46 -9.43 -1.94
C LYS A 35 12.13 -8.42 -0.85
N THR A 36 13.09 -8.18 0.04
CA THR A 36 13.03 -7.09 1.02
C THR A 36 14.21 -6.14 0.80
N VAL A 37 13.91 -4.86 0.72
CA VAL A 37 14.90 -3.79 0.60
C VAL A 37 14.81 -2.89 1.83
N SER A 38 15.95 -2.52 2.41
CA SER A 38 16.03 -1.51 3.47
C SER A 38 16.64 -0.23 2.92
N MET A 39 16.04 0.91 3.27
CA MET A 39 16.49 2.22 2.81
C MET A 39 16.50 3.20 3.98
N LYS A 40 17.58 3.98 4.12
CA LYS A 40 17.58 5.18 4.97
C LYS A 40 16.93 6.30 4.20
N VAL A 41 15.88 6.89 4.75
CA VAL A 41 15.02 7.84 4.06
C VAL A 41 14.74 9.08 4.89
N THR A 42 14.36 10.17 4.23
CA THR A 42 13.80 11.35 4.86
C THR A 42 12.31 11.42 4.51
N ILE A 43 11.45 11.41 5.51
CA ILE A 43 10.00 11.52 5.33
C ILE A 43 9.66 12.90 4.78
N THR A 44 8.87 12.94 3.71
CA THR A 44 8.33 14.18 3.12
C THR A 44 6.84 14.32 3.32
N GLY A 45 6.13 13.20 3.60
CA GLY A 45 4.70 13.20 3.91
C GLY A 45 4.25 11.90 4.56
N PHE A 46 3.17 11.98 5.32
CA PHE A 46 2.53 10.83 5.94
C PHE A 46 1.02 11.02 5.97
N GLU A 47 0.31 10.19 5.23
CA GLU A 47 -1.15 10.18 5.14
C GLU A 47 -1.71 8.97 5.89
N PHE A 48 -2.34 9.23 7.03
CA PHE A 48 -2.96 8.20 7.86
C PHE A 48 -4.46 8.13 7.56
N GLY A 49 -4.82 7.54 6.41
CA GLY A 49 -6.17 7.52 5.86
C GLY A 49 -6.55 6.17 5.22
N ASN A 50 -7.87 6.02 4.96
CA ASN A 50 -8.39 4.86 4.25
C ASN A 50 -8.24 5.05 2.73
N PRO A 51 -8.09 3.94 1.94
CA PRO A 51 -8.07 2.54 2.40
C PRO A 51 -6.71 2.10 2.96
N HIS A 52 -5.62 2.77 2.61
CA HIS A 52 -4.26 2.43 3.00
C HIS A 52 -3.50 3.68 3.44
N VAL A 53 -2.64 3.50 4.45
CA VAL A 53 -1.71 4.53 4.88
C VAL A 53 -0.64 4.72 3.81
N GLN A 54 -0.23 5.96 3.55
CA GLN A 54 0.80 6.31 2.57
C GLN A 54 1.95 7.04 3.26
N LEU A 55 3.17 6.59 2.97
CA LEU A 55 4.40 7.28 3.34
C LEU A 55 5.02 7.85 2.07
N PHE A 56 5.39 9.11 2.11
CA PHE A 56 6.17 9.77 1.06
C PHE A 56 7.55 10.05 1.62
N PHE A 57 8.59 9.71 0.89
CA PHE A 57 9.96 9.95 1.34
C PHE A 57 10.94 10.11 0.19
N ASP A 58 12.07 10.67 0.52
CA ASP A 58 13.17 10.88 -0.41
C ASP A 58 14.37 10.02 -0.03
N THR A 59 15.06 9.57 -1.07
CA THR A 59 16.42 9.00 -1.00
C THR A 59 17.34 9.77 -1.95
N LYS A 60 18.63 9.50 -1.87
CA LYS A 60 19.60 9.98 -2.84
C LYS A 60 20.22 8.78 -3.56
N ASP A 61 20.41 8.92 -4.88
CA ASP A 61 21.18 7.98 -5.65
C ASP A 61 22.70 8.20 -5.46
N ASP A 62 23.52 7.35 -6.08
CA ASP A 62 24.99 7.43 -5.98
C ASP A 62 25.56 8.72 -6.59
N GLN A 63 24.78 9.44 -7.40
CA GLN A 63 25.14 10.71 -8.03
C GLN A 63 24.66 11.91 -7.20
N GLY A 64 23.91 11.67 -6.11
CA GLY A 64 23.35 12.70 -5.25
C GLY A 64 21.99 13.25 -5.71
N ASN A 65 21.41 12.70 -6.77
CA ASN A 65 20.07 13.09 -7.20
C ASN A 65 19.01 12.58 -6.19
N VAL A 66 17.98 13.40 -5.98
CA VAL A 66 16.86 13.04 -5.11
C VAL A 66 15.89 12.16 -5.87
N LEU A 67 15.54 11.02 -5.26
CA LEU A 67 14.51 10.11 -5.74
C LEU A 67 13.31 10.17 -4.78
N HIS A 68 12.13 10.47 -5.33
CA HIS A 68 10.89 10.55 -4.60
C HIS A 68 10.17 9.19 -4.61
N TRP A 69 9.73 8.75 -3.44
CA TRP A 69 9.09 7.45 -3.25
C TRP A 69 7.71 7.59 -2.64
N ASN A 70 6.81 6.68 -3.05
CA ASN A 70 5.55 6.42 -2.38
C ASN A 70 5.58 5.01 -1.79
N CYS A 71 5.22 4.89 -0.52
CA CYS A 71 5.22 3.62 0.20
C CYS A 71 3.84 3.35 0.79
N GLU A 72 3.20 2.31 0.28
CA GLU A 72 1.88 1.90 0.73
C GLU A 72 1.97 1.01 1.97
N GLY A 73 1.27 1.39 3.05
CA GLY A 73 1.09 0.57 4.25
C GLY A 73 -0.22 -0.21 4.23
N THR A 74 -0.58 -0.81 5.36
CA THR A 74 -1.91 -1.39 5.55
C THR A 74 -2.94 -0.31 5.96
N ASN A 75 -4.18 -0.71 6.26
CA ASN A 75 -5.21 0.25 6.65
C ASN A 75 -4.98 0.84 8.04
N PRO A 76 -5.50 2.05 8.32
CA PRO A 76 -5.29 2.73 9.60
C PRO A 76 -5.77 1.96 10.82
N ALA A 77 -6.88 1.21 10.71
CA ALA A 77 -7.42 0.46 11.83
C ALA A 77 -6.48 -0.65 12.30
N MET A 78 -5.82 -1.34 11.37
CA MET A 78 -4.81 -2.35 11.72
C MET A 78 -3.56 -1.70 12.31
N LEU A 79 -3.07 -0.60 11.73
CA LEU A 79 -1.89 0.09 12.22
C LEU A 79 -2.09 0.65 13.62
N THR A 80 -3.26 1.23 13.92
CA THR A 80 -3.59 1.73 15.26
C THR A 80 -3.46 0.64 16.32
N ARG A 81 -3.88 -0.59 16.02
CA ARG A 81 -3.79 -1.73 16.96
C ARG A 81 -2.35 -2.11 17.32
N ILE A 82 -1.40 -1.79 16.46
CA ILE A 82 0.02 -2.10 16.64
C ILE A 82 0.86 -0.85 16.94
N GLY A 83 0.22 0.23 17.35
CA GLY A 83 0.87 1.39 17.94
C GLY A 83 1.09 2.58 17.02
N TRP A 84 0.62 2.53 15.77
CA TRP A 84 0.70 3.70 14.89
C TRP A 84 -0.41 4.71 15.19
N THR A 85 -0.09 5.97 14.96
CA THR A 85 -1.01 7.10 15.05
C THR A 85 -0.79 8.06 13.87
N ARG A 86 -1.68 9.04 13.71
CA ARG A 86 -1.51 10.11 12.72
C ARG A 86 -0.22 10.93 12.92
N ASN A 87 0.36 10.88 14.12
CA ASN A 87 1.56 11.63 14.50
C ASN A 87 2.83 10.75 14.54
N THR A 88 2.74 9.49 14.08
CA THR A 88 3.87 8.56 14.14
C THR A 88 5.06 9.03 13.32
N LEU A 89 4.80 9.61 12.16
CA LEU A 89 5.82 10.16 11.27
C LEU A 89 5.49 11.60 10.92
N LYS A 90 6.52 12.42 10.72
CA LYS A 90 6.42 13.82 10.34
C LYS A 90 7.42 14.14 9.22
N PRO A 91 7.12 15.10 8.34
CA PRO A 91 8.09 15.59 7.38
C PRO A 91 9.40 16.00 8.07
N GLY A 92 10.53 15.56 7.51
CA GLY A 92 11.87 15.75 8.06
C GLY A 92 12.39 14.63 8.94
N ASP A 93 11.54 13.66 9.35
CA ASP A 93 12.01 12.50 10.09
C ASP A 93 12.96 11.67 9.24
N GLN A 94 14.11 11.28 9.83
CA GLN A 94 15.06 10.36 9.23
C GLN A 94 14.89 8.98 9.86
N ILE A 95 14.47 8.03 9.05
CA ILE A 95 14.15 6.67 9.49
C ILE A 95 14.73 5.64 8.53
N THR A 96 14.67 4.37 8.92
CA THR A 96 14.92 3.26 8.01
C THR A 96 13.59 2.58 7.69
N VAL A 97 13.27 2.46 6.40
CA VAL A 97 12.11 1.69 5.93
C VAL A 97 12.56 0.32 5.41
N PHE A 98 11.73 -0.68 5.64
CA PHE A 98 11.85 -2.02 5.04
C PHE A 98 10.65 -2.24 4.16
N VAL A 99 10.88 -2.54 2.89
CA VAL A 99 9.83 -2.55 1.87
C VAL A 99 9.95 -3.73 0.91
N ARG A 100 8.84 -4.06 0.27
CA ARG A 100 8.80 -4.90 -0.94
C ARG A 100 8.89 -3.97 -2.15
N PRO A 101 9.90 -4.10 -3.01
CA PRO A 101 10.02 -3.28 -4.20
C PRO A 101 8.94 -3.62 -5.22
N ASN A 102 8.64 -2.67 -6.12
CA ASN A 102 7.86 -2.98 -7.31
C ASN A 102 8.65 -3.96 -8.21
N LYS A 103 7.95 -4.84 -8.91
CA LYS A 103 8.55 -5.74 -9.90
C LYS A 103 9.16 -4.99 -11.08
N ASN A 104 8.58 -3.83 -11.43
CA ASN A 104 9.18 -2.91 -12.37
C ASN A 104 10.12 -1.97 -11.60
N PRO A 105 11.45 -2.01 -11.85
CA PRO A 105 12.42 -1.22 -11.12
C PRO A 105 12.31 0.29 -11.38
N ASP A 106 11.64 0.70 -12.45
CA ASP A 106 11.44 2.13 -12.78
C ASP A 106 10.32 2.78 -11.98
N ILE A 107 9.54 1.97 -11.23
CA ILE A 107 8.43 2.45 -10.41
C ILE A 107 8.88 2.61 -8.96
N THR A 108 8.81 3.84 -8.46
CA THR A 108 9.16 4.21 -7.08
C THR A 108 7.98 4.09 -6.11
N VAL A 109 7.07 3.15 -6.37
CA VAL A 109 5.98 2.77 -5.46
C VAL A 109 6.31 1.42 -4.85
N VAL A 110 6.37 1.38 -3.52
CA VAL A 110 6.80 0.20 -2.75
C VAL A 110 5.78 -0.16 -1.66
N LEU A 111 5.84 -1.40 -1.17
CA LEU A 111 4.94 -1.88 -0.12
C LEU A 111 5.68 -1.93 1.22
N LEU A 112 5.11 -1.29 2.24
CA LEU A 112 5.71 -1.22 3.57
C LEU A 112 5.69 -2.57 4.30
N ILE A 113 6.83 -2.94 4.86
CA ILE A 113 6.94 -4.06 5.82
C ILE A 113 7.01 -3.49 7.25
N LYS A 114 7.98 -2.62 7.51
CA LYS A 114 8.19 -1.97 8.82
C LYS A 114 9.04 -0.72 8.68
N VAL A 115 9.05 0.06 9.73
CA VAL A 115 9.97 1.20 9.89
C VAL A 115 10.80 1.03 11.16
N VAL A 116 12.00 1.59 11.14
CA VAL A 116 12.84 1.77 12.34
C VAL A 116 13.02 3.28 12.52
N LEU A 117 12.47 3.79 13.60
CA LEU A 117 12.53 5.22 13.96
C LEU A 117 13.95 5.62 14.40
N ALA A 118 14.22 6.92 14.45
CA ALA A 118 15.54 7.44 14.85
C ALA A 118 15.97 6.99 16.27
N ASN A 119 15.01 6.73 17.16
CA ASN A 119 15.25 6.22 18.52
C ASN A 119 15.46 4.70 18.59
N GLY A 120 15.44 4.00 17.44
CA GLY A 120 15.58 2.54 17.35
C GLY A 120 14.26 1.76 17.52
N GLN A 121 13.14 2.42 17.78
CA GLN A 121 11.85 1.75 17.87
C GLN A 121 11.46 1.15 16.52
N VAL A 122 11.01 -0.10 16.51
CA VAL A 122 10.50 -0.80 15.33
C VAL A 122 8.99 -0.77 15.34
N LEU A 123 8.39 -0.35 14.23
CA LEU A 123 6.95 -0.38 14.01
C LEU A 123 6.66 -1.22 12.76
N GLU A 124 5.97 -2.33 12.95
CA GLU A 124 5.55 -3.22 11.86
C GLU A 124 4.37 -2.62 11.10
N SER A 125 4.25 -2.90 9.80
CA SER A 125 3.09 -2.51 8.98
C SER A 125 2.05 -3.64 8.85
N ARG A 126 2.45 -4.87 9.18
CA ARG A 126 1.56 -6.05 9.18
C ARG A 126 1.83 -6.84 10.44
N ASN A 127 0.82 -7.56 10.93
CA ASN A 127 1.09 -8.53 11.98
C ASN A 127 2.16 -9.50 11.49
N PRO A 128 3.20 -9.75 12.29
CA PRO A 128 4.12 -10.85 11.99
C PRO A 128 3.30 -12.15 11.92
N VAL A 129 3.42 -12.87 10.82
CA VAL A 129 2.82 -14.20 10.64
C VAL A 129 3.62 -15.19 11.47
#